data_856f2d47667af54aa5a5ff452b373c0f
#
_entry.id   856f2d47667af54aa5a5ff452b373c0f
#
_cell.length_a   1.000
_cell.length_b   1.000
_cell.length_c   1.000
_cell.angle_alpha   90.00
_cell.angle_beta   90.00
_cell.angle_gamma   90.00
#
_symmetry.space_group_name_H-M   'P 1'
#
loop_
_entity.id
_entity.type
_entity.pdbx_description
1 polymer ?
#
loop_
_entity_poly.entity_id
_entity_poly.type
_entity_poly.pdbx_seq_one_letter_code
_entity_poly.pdbx_strand_id
1 'polypeptide(L)'
;MSQLFGFSLERAKKVPKGPSFVQKDSLDGSQPIVGGGYYGYSVDFDGTIRNEYELITRYRQMVLQPECDSAVDDVVNETICGNFDDVPIAVELSNLKQSEKIKKLIREEFDEILRLLDFENRSYEIFRRWYVDGRLFYHKVIDPKNPRGGMVELRYIDPRKIRKVTEYEEKKPAELRGVDLNTQLTQKAANYYLYNPKGLKNSTNQGMKIAPDSVTYCHSGIQDLNKNMVLSHLHKAIKAVNQLRMIEDSLVIYRLSRAPERRIFYIDVGNLPKNKAEQYLREVMGRYRNKLVYDANTGEIKDDKKFMSMLEDFWLPRREGGRGTEITTLPGGQNLGELEDVKYFQKKLYKS
;
A
#
# COMPACT_ATOMS: atom_id res chain seq x y z
N MET A 1 43.17 24.15 21.57
CA MET A 1 42.90 22.75 21.13
C MET A 1 43.35 21.86 22.27
N SER A 2 42.42 21.18 22.92
CA SER A 2 42.75 20.23 23.98
C SER A 2 42.95 18.86 23.33
N GLN A 3 44.16 18.35 23.38
CA GLN A 3 44.46 16.97 22.97
C GLN A 3 44.34 16.07 24.22
N LEU A 4 43.45 15.10 24.15
CA LEU A 4 43.34 14.03 25.13
C LEU A 4 43.74 12.73 24.48
N PHE A 5 44.80 12.07 24.95
CA PHE A 5 45.30 10.80 24.43
C PHE A 5 45.62 10.78 22.93
N GLY A 6 46.14 11.90 22.37
CA GLY A 6 46.52 11.96 20.96
C GLY A 6 45.36 12.22 19.96
N PHE A 7 44.14 12.41 20.49
CA PHE A 7 42.97 12.79 19.68
C PHE A 7 42.76 14.30 19.74
N SER A 8 42.64 14.95 18.58
CA SER A 8 42.16 16.34 18.52
C SER A 8 40.66 16.36 18.74
N LEU A 9 40.25 16.77 19.92
CA LEU A 9 38.83 17.03 20.19
C LEU A 9 38.46 18.37 19.53
N GLU A 10 38.12 18.35 18.27
CA GLU A 10 37.37 19.42 17.68
C GLU A 10 35.92 19.31 18.13
N ARG A 11 35.54 20.18 19.07
CA ARG A 11 34.11 20.41 19.31
C ARG A 11 33.48 20.82 17.99
N ALA A 12 32.61 19.97 17.44
CA ALA A 12 31.79 20.35 16.30
C ALA A 12 31.19 21.73 16.61
N LYS A 13 31.54 22.73 15.81
CA LYS A 13 31.00 24.08 15.96
C LYS A 13 29.47 23.92 15.87
N LYS A 14 28.80 24.04 17.02
CA LYS A 14 27.34 24.16 17.02
C LYS A 14 27.02 25.42 16.22
N VAL A 15 26.64 25.24 14.97
CA VAL A 15 26.06 26.34 14.18
C VAL A 15 24.88 26.84 14.98
N PRO A 16 24.85 28.11 15.40
CA PRO A 16 23.72 28.63 16.16
C PRO A 16 22.48 28.48 15.30
N LYS A 17 21.54 27.65 15.74
CA LYS A 17 20.25 27.54 15.08
C LYS A 17 19.48 28.81 15.41
N GLY A 18 19.49 29.75 14.48
CA GLY A 18 18.69 30.98 14.59
C GLY A 18 17.20 30.62 14.71
N PRO A 19 16.42 31.46 15.40
CA PRO A 19 14.98 31.29 15.45
C PRO A 19 14.39 31.39 14.03
N SER A 20 13.49 30.49 13.69
CA SER A 20 12.81 30.49 12.39
C SER A 20 11.33 30.23 12.62
N PHE A 21 10.49 30.93 11.86
CA PHE A 21 9.06 30.68 11.79
C PHE A 21 8.72 29.53 10.83
N VAL A 22 9.71 29.07 10.05
CA VAL A 22 9.54 27.94 9.13
C VAL A 22 9.82 26.65 9.86
N GLN A 23 8.89 25.71 9.81
CA GLN A 23 9.10 24.34 10.30
C GLN A 23 10.17 23.63 9.46
N LYS A 24 11.01 22.84 10.12
CA LYS A 24 11.97 22.01 9.39
C LYS A 24 11.24 20.90 8.68
N ASP A 25 11.63 20.67 7.44
CA ASP A 25 11.21 19.49 6.72
C ASP A 25 11.51 18.21 7.53
N SER A 26 10.56 17.31 7.57
CA SER A 26 10.74 16.00 8.14
C SER A 26 11.59 15.16 7.19
N LEU A 27 12.76 14.69 7.63
CA LEU A 27 13.61 13.77 6.85
C LEU A 27 13.19 12.31 7.01
N ASP A 28 12.38 12.02 8.00
CA ASP A 28 12.01 10.68 8.43
C ASP A 28 10.49 10.40 8.33
N GLY A 29 9.75 11.30 7.69
CA GLY A 29 8.29 11.19 7.55
C GLY A 29 7.52 11.31 8.87
N SER A 30 8.15 11.90 9.91
CA SER A 30 7.43 12.18 11.15
C SER A 30 6.35 13.23 10.92
N GLN A 31 5.15 12.96 11.44
CA GLN A 31 4.02 13.85 11.25
C GLN A 31 4.06 15.00 12.21
N PRO A 32 4.03 16.26 11.74
CA PRO A 32 4.00 17.42 12.60
C PRO A 32 2.62 17.61 13.26
N ILE A 33 2.61 17.86 14.55
CA ILE A 33 1.42 18.30 15.30
C ILE A 33 1.70 19.69 15.84
N VAL A 34 0.83 20.64 15.54
CA VAL A 34 0.90 22.02 16.02
C VAL A 34 -0.39 22.33 16.79
N GLY A 35 -0.26 22.80 18.03
CA GLY A 35 -1.40 23.30 18.79
C GLY A 35 -2.56 22.31 19.00
N GLY A 36 -2.29 20.99 19.04
CA GLY A 36 -3.31 19.95 19.21
C GLY A 36 -4.09 19.57 17.95
N GLY A 37 -3.80 20.18 16.79
CA GLY A 37 -4.33 19.81 15.49
C GLY A 37 -3.47 18.75 14.79
N TYR A 38 -4.09 17.90 13.99
CA TYR A 38 -3.43 16.86 13.21
C TYR A 38 -3.36 17.25 11.72
N TYR A 39 -2.15 17.36 11.18
CA TYR A 39 -1.88 17.64 9.76
C TYR A 39 -1.14 16.47 9.11
N GLY A 40 -1.79 15.34 8.96
CA GLY A 40 -1.17 14.13 8.45
C GLY A 40 -1.92 13.50 7.28
N TYR A 41 -2.36 14.31 6.32
CA TYR A 41 -2.95 13.81 5.09
C TYR A 41 -1.98 14.00 3.92
N SER A 42 -1.75 12.93 3.18
CA SER A 42 -1.14 12.98 1.86
C SER A 42 -2.24 13.00 0.80
N VAL A 43 -2.03 13.80 -0.23
CA VAL A 43 -2.88 13.78 -1.43
C VAL A 43 -2.23 12.81 -2.40
N ASP A 44 -2.92 11.71 -2.70
CA ASP A 44 -2.50 10.73 -3.69
C ASP A 44 -2.57 11.33 -5.11
N PHE A 45 -1.91 10.70 -6.11
CA PHE A 45 -1.97 11.11 -7.52
C PHE A 45 -3.40 11.23 -8.08
N ASP A 46 -4.36 10.56 -7.46
CA ASP A 46 -5.78 10.64 -7.81
C ASP A 46 -6.53 11.77 -7.08
N GLY A 47 -5.83 12.64 -6.34
CA GLY A 47 -6.43 13.74 -5.58
C GLY A 47 -7.15 13.32 -4.29
N THR A 48 -7.10 12.05 -3.92
CA THR A 48 -7.73 11.55 -2.70
C THR A 48 -6.81 11.69 -1.49
N ILE A 49 -7.35 12.28 -0.43
CA ILE A 49 -6.63 12.42 0.85
C ILE A 49 -6.63 11.04 1.53
N ARG A 50 -5.44 10.50 1.81
CA ARG A 50 -5.31 9.18 2.42
C ARG A 50 -4.50 9.22 3.71
N ASN A 51 -4.89 8.35 4.64
CA ASN A 51 -4.17 8.10 5.87
C ASN A 51 -3.06 7.03 5.64
N GLU A 52 -1.99 7.06 6.42
CA GLU A 52 -0.92 6.03 6.38
C GLU A 52 -1.44 4.61 6.51
N TYR A 53 -2.42 4.39 7.38
CA TYR A 53 -3.05 3.08 7.58
C TYR A 53 -3.68 2.55 6.28
N GLU A 54 -4.39 3.41 5.56
CA GLU A 54 -5.06 3.05 4.30
C GLU A 54 -4.05 2.78 3.18
N LEU A 55 -2.99 3.60 3.09
CA LEU A 55 -1.93 3.40 2.11
C LEU A 55 -1.21 2.07 2.32
N ILE A 56 -0.79 1.75 3.55
CA ILE A 56 -0.13 0.47 3.85
C ILE A 56 -1.06 -0.71 3.53
N THR A 57 -2.34 -0.60 3.88
CA THR A 57 -3.32 -1.65 3.57
C THR A 57 -3.44 -1.83 2.06
N ARG A 58 -3.44 -0.73 1.29
CA ARG A 58 -3.50 -0.77 -0.17
C ARG A 58 -2.25 -1.37 -0.80
N TYR A 59 -1.05 -1.04 -0.30
CA TYR A 59 0.19 -1.67 -0.78
C TYR A 59 0.15 -3.19 -0.58
N ARG A 60 -0.29 -3.64 0.59
CA ARG A 60 -0.43 -5.07 0.88
C ARG A 60 -1.48 -5.76 0.00
N GLN A 61 -2.59 -5.08 -0.29
CA GLN A 61 -3.60 -5.59 -1.24
C GLN A 61 -3.07 -5.67 -2.67
N MET A 62 -2.24 -4.72 -3.07
CA MET A 62 -1.66 -4.68 -4.40
C MET A 62 -0.68 -5.84 -4.64
N VAL A 63 0.07 -6.21 -3.63
CA VAL A 63 1.00 -7.36 -3.70
C VAL A 63 0.27 -8.71 -3.82
N LEU A 64 -1.03 -8.78 -3.58
CA LEU A 64 -1.81 -10.00 -3.87
C LEU A 64 -2.04 -10.23 -5.37
N GLN A 65 -1.76 -9.25 -6.22
CA GLN A 65 -1.78 -9.42 -7.67
C GLN A 65 -0.53 -10.19 -8.11
N PRO A 66 -0.67 -11.25 -8.96
CA PRO A 66 0.43 -12.12 -9.34
C PRO A 66 1.63 -11.37 -9.95
N GLU A 67 1.38 -10.36 -10.79
CA GLU A 67 2.44 -9.57 -11.43
C GLU A 67 3.25 -8.77 -10.42
N CYS A 68 2.58 -8.20 -9.41
CA CYS A 68 3.25 -7.45 -8.36
C CYS A 68 3.99 -8.36 -7.38
N ASP A 69 3.40 -9.51 -7.05
CA ASP A 69 4.00 -10.50 -6.15
C ASP A 69 5.30 -11.04 -6.75
N SER A 70 5.25 -11.49 -8.00
CA SER A 70 6.45 -11.96 -8.71
C SER A 70 7.55 -10.91 -8.79
N ALA A 71 7.19 -9.66 -9.12
CA ALA A 71 8.18 -8.58 -9.19
C ALA A 71 8.81 -8.25 -7.83
N VAL A 72 8.02 -8.28 -6.75
CA VAL A 72 8.53 -8.10 -5.38
C VAL A 72 9.43 -9.25 -4.98
N ASP A 73 9.03 -10.49 -5.29
CA ASP A 73 9.83 -11.67 -4.98
C ASP A 73 11.17 -11.67 -5.73
N ASP A 74 11.18 -11.26 -6.99
CA ASP A 74 12.42 -11.11 -7.77
C ASP A 74 13.37 -10.10 -7.10
N VAL A 75 12.87 -8.92 -6.73
CA VAL A 75 13.67 -7.89 -6.04
C VAL A 75 14.20 -8.39 -4.70
N VAL A 76 13.36 -9.08 -3.92
CA VAL A 76 13.76 -9.62 -2.61
C VAL A 76 14.81 -10.70 -2.79
N ASN A 77 14.63 -11.63 -3.74
CA ASN A 77 15.55 -12.70 -4.01
C ASN A 77 16.91 -12.17 -4.52
N GLU A 78 16.92 -11.21 -5.43
CA GLU A 78 18.15 -10.58 -5.90
C GLU A 78 18.92 -9.86 -4.79
N THR A 79 18.19 -9.34 -3.78
CA THR A 79 18.83 -8.61 -2.68
C THR A 79 19.33 -9.53 -1.57
N ILE A 80 18.59 -10.57 -1.23
CA ILE A 80 18.86 -11.44 -0.06
C ILE A 80 19.60 -12.71 -0.47
N CYS A 81 19.24 -13.32 -1.59
CA CYS A 81 19.84 -14.55 -2.08
C CYS A 81 21.03 -14.20 -2.97
N GLY A 82 22.15 -13.76 -2.38
CA GLY A 82 23.44 -13.71 -3.06
C GLY A 82 23.94 -15.11 -3.44
N ASN A 83 25.17 -15.21 -3.88
CA ASN A 83 25.83 -16.50 -4.12
C ASN A 83 25.84 -17.33 -2.83
N PHE A 84 25.77 -18.66 -2.95
CA PHE A 84 25.71 -19.59 -1.80
C PHE A 84 26.87 -19.44 -0.79
N ASP A 85 27.96 -18.84 -1.22
CA ASP A 85 29.17 -18.61 -0.39
C ASP A 85 29.21 -17.22 0.26
N ASP A 86 28.30 -16.30 -0.09
CA ASP A 86 28.29 -14.94 0.41
C ASP A 86 27.28 -14.76 1.54
N VAL A 87 27.73 -14.19 2.65
CA VAL A 87 26.82 -13.75 3.72
C VAL A 87 25.98 -12.59 3.20
N PRO A 88 24.64 -12.66 3.27
CA PRO A 88 23.75 -11.64 2.69
C PRO A 88 23.96 -10.23 3.23
N ILE A 89 24.51 -10.10 4.43
CA ILE A 89 24.87 -8.82 5.04
C ILE A 89 26.22 -8.94 5.75
N ALA A 90 27.13 -8.04 5.44
CA ALA A 90 28.43 -7.93 6.11
C ALA A 90 28.72 -6.49 6.49
N VAL A 91 29.44 -6.31 7.62
CA VAL A 91 29.95 -5.00 8.03
C VAL A 91 31.33 -4.77 7.49
N GLU A 92 31.50 -3.82 6.58
CA GLU A 92 32.76 -3.39 6.08
C GLU A 92 33.37 -2.30 6.97
N LEU A 93 34.51 -2.61 7.62
CA LEU A 93 35.20 -1.70 8.54
C LEU A 93 36.58 -1.26 8.01
N SER A 94 36.87 -1.48 6.72
CA SER A 94 38.14 -1.13 6.11
C SER A 94 38.44 0.36 6.21
N ASN A 95 37.44 1.21 6.03
CA ASN A 95 37.59 2.67 6.06
C ASN A 95 37.61 3.27 7.48
N LEU A 96 37.36 2.47 8.51
CA LEU A 96 37.32 2.94 9.87
C LEU A 96 38.75 3.02 10.47
N LYS A 97 39.17 4.22 10.82
CA LYS A 97 40.51 4.48 11.42
C LYS A 97 40.55 4.19 12.93
N GLN A 98 40.11 3.03 13.35
CA GLN A 98 40.07 2.60 14.74
C GLN A 98 40.92 1.34 14.94
N SER A 99 41.24 1.03 16.20
CA SER A 99 42.00 -0.16 16.55
C SER A 99 41.24 -1.43 16.18
N GLU A 100 41.96 -2.52 15.88
CA GLU A 100 41.37 -3.82 15.57
C GLU A 100 40.50 -4.37 16.69
N LYS A 101 40.77 -4.01 17.95
CA LYS A 101 39.90 -4.38 19.09
C LYS A 101 38.52 -3.76 18.99
N ILE A 102 38.44 -2.48 18.56
CA ILE A 102 37.18 -1.80 18.40
C ILE A 102 36.43 -2.37 17.20
N LYS A 103 37.12 -2.65 16.10
CA LYS A 103 36.50 -3.27 14.92
C LYS A 103 35.93 -4.66 15.23
N LYS A 104 36.67 -5.44 16.05
CA LYS A 104 36.17 -6.76 16.49
C LYS A 104 34.92 -6.63 17.32
N LEU A 105 34.89 -5.70 18.29
CA LEU A 105 33.70 -5.45 19.12
C LEU A 105 32.49 -5.03 18.26
N ILE A 106 32.70 -4.19 17.24
CA ILE A 106 31.61 -3.78 16.34
C ILE A 106 31.03 -4.98 15.58
N ARG A 107 31.89 -5.92 15.13
CA ARG A 107 31.42 -7.13 14.47
C ARG A 107 30.63 -8.04 15.43
N GLU A 108 31.14 -8.24 16.64
CA GLU A 108 30.46 -9.04 17.66
C GLU A 108 29.07 -8.47 18.02
N GLU A 109 28.96 -7.16 18.18
CA GLU A 109 27.67 -6.51 18.42
C GLU A 109 26.73 -6.57 17.21
N PHE A 110 27.27 -6.51 16.00
CA PHE A 110 26.48 -6.65 14.79
C PHE A 110 25.94 -8.09 14.63
N ASP A 111 26.76 -9.09 14.89
CA ASP A 111 26.37 -10.50 14.85
C ASP A 111 25.26 -10.78 15.90
N GLU A 112 25.35 -10.15 17.08
CA GLU A 112 24.30 -10.25 18.09
C GLU A 112 22.98 -9.63 17.62
N ILE A 113 23.01 -8.49 16.91
CA ILE A 113 21.80 -7.89 16.32
C ILE A 113 21.20 -8.81 15.25
N LEU A 114 22.01 -9.41 14.39
CA LEU A 114 21.53 -10.37 13.39
C LEU A 114 20.87 -11.59 14.04
N ARG A 115 21.46 -12.09 15.14
CA ARG A 115 20.90 -13.17 15.94
C ARG A 115 19.56 -12.79 16.57
N LEU A 116 19.45 -11.58 17.14
CA LEU A 116 18.18 -11.08 17.71
C LEU A 116 17.09 -10.89 16.69
N LEU A 117 17.44 -10.59 15.44
CA LEU A 117 16.51 -10.50 14.32
C LEU A 117 16.14 -11.87 13.73
N ASP A 118 16.89 -12.93 14.11
CA ASP A 118 16.84 -14.23 13.42
C ASP A 118 17.00 -14.06 11.90
N PHE A 119 18.02 -13.28 11.53
CA PHE A 119 18.15 -12.78 10.16
C PHE A 119 18.38 -13.90 9.15
N GLU A 120 19.07 -14.98 9.52
CA GLU A 120 19.31 -16.12 8.63
C GLU A 120 18.01 -16.76 8.12
N ASN A 121 17.02 -16.91 9.01
CA ASN A 121 15.73 -17.52 8.67
C ASN A 121 14.69 -16.53 8.17
N ARG A 122 14.78 -15.26 8.58
CA ARG A 122 13.74 -14.27 8.38
C ARG A 122 14.13 -13.10 7.48
N SER A 123 15.33 -13.13 6.88
CA SER A 123 15.84 -12.04 6.01
C SER A 123 14.85 -11.71 4.89
N TYR A 124 14.35 -12.73 4.20
CA TYR A 124 13.37 -12.59 3.15
C TYR A 124 12.10 -11.85 3.63
N GLU A 125 11.54 -12.30 4.76
CA GLU A 125 10.32 -11.70 5.31
C GLU A 125 10.55 -10.25 5.76
N ILE A 126 11.68 -9.97 6.40
CA ILE A 126 12.05 -8.64 6.90
C ILE A 126 12.19 -7.66 5.73
N PHE A 127 12.93 -8.06 4.69
CA PHE A 127 13.16 -7.20 3.53
C PHE A 127 11.87 -7.00 2.73
N ARG A 128 11.09 -8.06 2.49
CA ARG A 128 9.81 -7.99 1.80
C ARG A 128 8.84 -7.04 2.52
N ARG A 129 8.75 -7.11 3.84
CA ARG A 129 7.91 -6.18 4.64
C ARG A 129 8.37 -4.73 4.48
N TRP A 130 9.68 -4.50 4.55
CA TRP A 130 10.22 -3.16 4.36
C TRP A 130 9.94 -2.62 2.96
N TYR A 131 10.12 -3.43 1.94
CA TYR A 131 9.90 -3.04 0.55
C TYR A 131 8.43 -2.71 0.27
N VAL A 132 7.52 -3.57 0.76
CA VAL A 132 6.06 -3.41 0.57
C VAL A 132 5.48 -2.27 1.40
N ASP A 133 5.79 -2.22 2.70
CA ASP A 133 5.21 -1.22 3.61
C ASP A 133 5.96 0.13 3.54
N GLY A 134 7.17 0.16 2.99
CA GLY A 134 8.06 1.31 2.95
C GLY A 134 8.66 1.68 4.31
N ARG A 135 8.41 0.89 5.36
CA ARG A 135 8.86 1.15 6.73
C ARG A 135 8.84 -0.09 7.59
N LEU A 136 9.78 -0.14 8.55
CA LEU A 136 9.83 -1.16 9.58
C LEU A 136 9.95 -0.53 10.95
N PHE A 137 9.28 -1.13 11.92
CA PHE A 137 9.36 -0.76 13.33
C PHE A 137 9.66 -1.98 14.18
N TYR A 138 10.65 -1.85 15.05
CA TYR A 138 10.97 -2.86 16.06
C TYR A 138 10.99 -2.24 17.44
N HIS A 139 10.31 -2.88 18.38
CA HIS A 139 10.41 -2.55 19.79
C HIS A 139 11.64 -3.23 20.38
N LYS A 140 12.51 -2.44 21.00
CA LYS A 140 13.70 -2.90 21.71
C LYS A 140 13.28 -3.32 23.12
N VAL A 141 13.22 -4.61 23.36
CA VAL A 141 12.89 -5.17 24.68
C VAL A 141 14.17 -5.26 25.49
N ILE A 142 14.18 -4.61 26.67
CA ILE A 142 15.29 -4.59 27.62
C ILE A 142 14.79 -5.21 28.92
N ASP A 143 15.62 -6.02 29.59
CA ASP A 143 15.27 -6.57 30.90
C ASP A 143 15.26 -5.45 31.96
N PRO A 144 14.12 -5.17 32.62
CA PRO A 144 14.03 -4.16 33.67
C PRO A 144 14.94 -4.43 34.89
N LYS A 145 15.27 -5.71 35.10
CA LYS A 145 16.15 -6.12 36.24
C LYS A 145 17.63 -5.88 35.94
N ASN A 146 18.01 -5.96 34.68
CA ASN A 146 19.38 -5.74 34.23
C ASN A 146 19.43 -4.87 32.96
N PRO A 147 19.16 -3.55 33.07
CA PRO A 147 19.14 -2.65 31.90
C PRO A 147 20.49 -2.54 31.15
N ARG A 148 21.60 -2.86 31.88
CA ARG A 148 22.95 -2.82 31.30
C ARG A 148 23.30 -4.06 30.47
N GLY A 149 22.47 -5.11 30.55
CA GLY A 149 22.66 -6.35 29.79
C GLY A 149 22.38 -6.23 28.30
N GLY A 150 21.92 -5.05 27.84
CA GLY A 150 21.61 -4.84 26.43
C GLY A 150 20.17 -5.20 26.07
N MET A 151 19.94 -5.39 24.77
CA MET A 151 18.64 -5.79 24.24
C MET A 151 18.47 -7.31 24.36
N VAL A 152 17.30 -7.73 24.81
CA VAL A 152 16.95 -9.16 24.95
C VAL A 152 16.20 -9.66 23.70
N GLU A 153 15.38 -8.80 23.11
CA GLU A 153 14.52 -9.15 21.97
C GLU A 153 14.26 -7.92 21.10
N LEU A 154 14.14 -8.14 19.79
CA LEU A 154 13.64 -7.16 18.82
C LEU A 154 12.27 -7.63 18.32
N ARG A 155 11.22 -6.98 18.82
CA ARG A 155 9.84 -7.34 18.50
C ARG A 155 9.28 -6.47 17.40
N TYR A 156 8.87 -7.10 16.28
CA TYR A 156 8.26 -6.40 15.16
C TYR A 156 6.92 -5.75 15.55
N ILE A 157 6.73 -4.51 15.09
CA ILE A 157 5.47 -3.75 15.25
C ILE A 157 4.88 -3.50 13.87
N ASP A 158 3.61 -3.86 13.66
CA ASP A 158 2.91 -3.56 12.41
C ASP A 158 2.84 -2.03 12.20
N PRO A 159 3.33 -1.51 11.07
CA PRO A 159 3.32 -0.07 10.76
C PRO A 159 1.93 0.59 10.78
N ARG A 160 0.86 -0.20 10.67
CA ARG A 160 -0.51 0.30 10.80
C ARG A 160 -0.92 0.64 12.23
N LYS A 161 -0.14 0.17 13.23
CA LYS A 161 -0.42 0.34 14.66
C LYS A 161 0.45 1.39 15.32
N ILE A 162 1.50 1.84 14.64
CA ILE A 162 2.48 2.79 15.20
C ILE A 162 2.73 3.92 14.22
N ARG A 163 3.00 5.11 14.77
CA ARG A 163 3.29 6.31 14.00
C ARG A 163 4.32 7.15 14.74
N LYS A 164 5.24 7.76 14.00
CA LYS A 164 6.20 8.72 14.53
C LYS A 164 5.59 10.12 14.49
N VAL A 165 5.63 10.80 15.63
CA VAL A 165 5.03 12.12 15.82
C VAL A 165 6.08 13.11 16.30
N THR A 166 6.10 14.28 15.70
CA THR A 166 6.88 15.43 16.14
C THR A 166 5.93 16.52 16.61
N GLU A 167 5.88 16.77 17.89
CA GLU A 167 5.04 17.81 18.49
C GLU A 167 5.80 19.14 18.48
N TYR A 168 5.14 20.20 18.05
CA TYR A 168 5.67 21.55 18.05
C TYR A 168 4.86 22.41 19.03
N GLU A 169 5.53 23.06 19.97
CA GLU A 169 4.92 24.05 20.81
C GLU A 169 5.02 25.44 20.18
N GLU A 170 3.90 26.15 20.15
CA GLU A 170 3.87 27.56 19.83
C GLU A 170 4.23 28.35 21.09
N LYS A 171 5.36 29.02 21.10
CA LYS A 171 5.70 29.96 22.19
C LYS A 171 4.85 31.20 22.09
N LYS A 172 4.18 31.54 23.20
CA LYS A 172 3.44 32.78 23.31
C LYS A 172 4.39 33.99 23.22
N PRO A 173 4.01 35.08 22.56
CA PRO A 173 4.88 36.25 22.38
C PRO A 173 5.47 36.85 23.67
N ALA A 174 4.79 36.68 24.81
CA ALA A 174 5.25 37.17 26.13
C ALA A 174 6.53 36.48 26.66
N GLU A 175 6.87 35.28 26.15
CA GLU A 175 8.06 34.52 26.56
C GLU A 175 9.30 34.89 25.73
N LEU A 176 9.12 35.63 24.67
CA LEU A 176 10.16 36.03 23.72
C LEU A 176 10.57 37.50 23.98
N ARG A 177 11.28 37.75 25.08
CA ARG A 177 11.85 39.09 25.34
C ARG A 177 12.82 39.48 24.20
N GLY A 178 12.44 40.50 23.40
CA GLY A 178 13.31 41.09 22.38
C GLY A 178 13.04 40.67 20.94
N VAL A 179 11.95 39.98 20.65
CA VAL A 179 11.53 39.66 19.28
C VAL A 179 10.19 40.34 18.96
N ASP A 180 10.07 40.89 17.77
CA ASP A 180 8.85 41.58 17.34
C ASP A 180 7.59 40.73 17.55
N LEU A 181 6.56 41.36 18.09
CA LEU A 181 5.29 40.76 18.55
C LEU A 181 4.52 39.93 17.50
N ASN A 182 4.91 39.99 16.23
CA ASN A 182 4.23 39.34 15.13
C ASN A 182 4.89 38.02 14.67
N THR A 183 6.00 37.61 15.27
CA THR A 183 6.71 36.40 14.84
C THR A 183 6.37 35.25 15.77
N GLN A 184 5.46 34.38 15.35
CA GLN A 184 5.21 33.10 16.02
C GLN A 184 6.39 32.17 15.74
N LEU A 185 7.17 31.87 16.76
CA LEU A 185 8.29 30.93 16.66
C LEU A 185 7.85 29.53 17.07
N THR A 186 7.80 28.63 16.13
CA THR A 186 7.56 27.21 16.42
C THR A 186 8.85 26.54 16.91
N GLN A 187 8.85 26.00 18.12
CA GLN A 187 9.94 25.16 18.61
C GLN A 187 9.51 23.71 18.67
N LYS A 188 10.43 22.82 18.30
CA LYS A 188 10.22 21.40 18.42
C LYS A 188 10.13 21.03 19.89
N ALA A 189 8.97 20.62 20.37
CA ALA A 189 8.75 20.30 21.77
C ALA A 189 9.15 18.86 22.10
N ALA A 190 8.66 17.87 21.36
CA ALA A 190 8.92 16.46 21.62
C ALA A 190 8.81 15.59 20.39
N ASN A 191 9.61 14.51 20.34
CA ASN A 191 9.42 13.40 19.42
C ASN A 191 8.94 12.21 20.23
N TYR A 192 7.93 11.51 19.73
CA TYR A 192 7.46 10.27 20.34
C TYR A 192 6.82 9.37 19.29
N TYR A 193 6.63 8.11 19.63
CA TYR A 193 5.81 7.19 18.85
C TYR A 193 4.44 7.07 19.48
N LEU A 194 3.40 7.09 18.64
CA LEU A 194 2.03 6.83 19.06
C LEU A 194 1.68 5.40 18.65
N TYR A 195 1.34 4.56 19.64
CA TYR A 195 0.98 3.17 19.41
C TYR A 195 -0.47 2.89 19.80
N ASN A 196 -1.22 2.24 18.90
CA ASN A 196 -2.57 1.78 19.17
C ASN A 196 -2.72 0.31 18.71
N PRO A 197 -3.00 -0.64 19.60
CA PRO A 197 -3.15 -2.06 19.25
C PRO A 197 -4.28 -2.34 18.26
N LYS A 198 -5.32 -1.49 18.22
CA LYS A 198 -6.45 -1.60 17.28
C LYS A 198 -6.16 -1.00 15.90
N GLY A 199 -4.99 -0.39 15.71
CA GLY A 199 -4.61 0.33 14.50
C GLY A 199 -5.01 1.81 14.50
N LEU A 200 -4.27 2.59 13.73
CA LEU A 200 -4.45 4.05 13.63
C LEU A 200 -5.31 4.41 12.41
N LYS A 201 -6.53 3.88 12.34
CA LYS A 201 -7.47 4.08 11.22
C LYS A 201 -7.92 5.53 11.08
N ASN A 202 -8.12 6.21 12.19
CA ASN A 202 -8.58 7.60 12.23
C ASN A 202 -7.42 8.51 12.62
N SER A 203 -7.49 9.77 12.19
CA SER A 203 -6.54 10.83 12.55
C SER A 203 -6.54 11.22 14.05
N THR A 204 -7.26 10.51 14.88
CA THR A 204 -7.32 10.75 16.31
C THR A 204 -6.00 10.32 16.97
N ASN A 205 -5.45 11.21 17.81
CA ASN A 205 -4.26 10.97 18.64
C ASN A 205 -4.51 9.96 19.78
N GLN A 206 -5.47 9.03 19.61
CA GLN A 206 -5.77 8.00 20.58
C GLN A 206 -4.74 6.88 20.50
N GLY A 207 -3.85 6.84 21.47
CA GLY A 207 -2.84 5.80 21.56
C GLY A 207 -1.89 6.03 22.74
N MET A 208 -1.04 5.05 22.99
CA MET A 208 0.00 5.13 23.98
C MET A 208 1.20 5.89 23.40
N LYS A 209 1.68 6.93 24.09
CA LYS A 209 2.92 7.63 23.75
C LYS A 209 4.11 6.77 24.19
N ILE A 210 5.01 6.48 23.28
CA ILE A 210 6.21 5.66 23.50
C ILE A 210 7.45 6.52 23.24
N ALA A 211 8.45 6.37 24.10
CA ALA A 211 9.72 7.08 23.96
C ALA A 211 10.45 6.68 22.67
N PRO A 212 11.15 7.61 22.00
CA PRO A 212 11.87 7.33 20.76
C PRO A 212 12.93 6.26 20.92
N ASP A 213 13.56 6.18 22.08
CA ASP A 213 14.65 5.25 22.36
C ASP A 213 14.21 3.78 22.42
N SER A 214 12.91 3.55 22.68
CA SER A 214 12.34 2.20 22.79
C SER A 214 12.05 1.55 21.43
N VAL A 215 12.07 2.32 20.34
CA VAL A 215 11.69 1.84 19.02
C VAL A 215 12.80 2.10 18.00
N THR A 216 13.14 1.09 17.21
CA THR A 216 13.98 1.26 16.01
C THR A 216 13.06 1.44 14.80
N TYR A 217 13.35 2.44 14.00
CA TYR A 217 12.59 2.80 12.83
C TYR A 217 13.48 2.87 11.59
N CYS A 218 13.13 2.10 10.57
CA CYS A 218 13.76 2.11 9.27
C CYS A 218 12.71 2.45 8.20
N HIS A 219 13.00 3.42 7.35
CA HIS A 219 12.08 3.86 6.29
C HIS A 219 12.72 3.75 4.91
N SER A 220 11.89 3.74 3.85
CA SER A 220 12.32 3.59 2.45
C SER A 220 13.16 4.77 1.91
N GLY A 221 13.11 5.92 2.56
CA GLY A 221 13.70 7.17 2.06
C GLY A 221 12.82 7.92 1.06
N ILE A 222 11.75 7.30 0.55
CA ILE A 222 10.80 7.93 -0.36
C ILE A 222 9.75 8.68 0.45
N GLN A 223 9.57 9.94 0.17
CA GLN A 223 8.63 10.80 0.88
C GLN A 223 7.64 11.44 -0.09
N ASP A 224 6.48 11.79 0.44
CA ASP A 224 5.49 12.61 -0.26
C ASP A 224 6.02 14.02 -0.54
N LEU A 225 5.39 14.73 -1.49
CA LEU A 225 5.73 16.11 -1.84
C LEU A 225 5.77 17.06 -0.64
N ASN A 226 4.88 16.84 0.33
CA ASN A 226 4.81 17.62 1.56
C ASN A 226 5.78 17.15 2.66
N LYS A 227 6.57 16.08 2.42
CA LYS A 227 7.50 15.45 3.36
C LYS A 227 6.90 15.07 4.72
N ASN A 228 5.60 14.85 4.75
CA ASN A 228 4.86 14.51 5.96
C ASN A 228 4.61 13.00 6.09
N MET A 229 4.89 12.24 5.03
CA MET A 229 4.60 10.81 4.97
C MET A 229 5.68 10.06 4.19
N VAL A 230 6.03 8.88 4.70
CA VAL A 230 6.89 7.93 3.97
C VAL A 230 6.04 7.11 3.01
N LEU A 231 6.55 6.92 1.82
CA LEU A 231 5.91 6.13 0.77
C LEU A 231 6.63 4.80 0.57
N SER A 232 5.91 3.80 0.10
CA SER A 232 6.47 2.53 -0.34
C SER A 232 7.12 2.67 -1.72
N HIS A 233 8.03 1.75 -2.05
CA HIS A 233 8.56 1.60 -3.41
C HIS A 233 7.44 1.30 -4.42
N LEU A 234 6.39 0.62 -3.99
CA LEU A 234 5.23 0.28 -4.80
C LEU A 234 4.24 1.43 -5.03
N HIS A 235 4.47 2.61 -4.44
CA HIS A 235 3.50 3.71 -4.52
C HIS A 235 3.18 4.13 -5.96
N LYS A 236 4.18 4.16 -6.82
CA LYS A 236 4.02 4.54 -8.23
C LYS A 236 3.19 3.54 -9.03
N ALA A 237 3.22 2.28 -8.64
CA ALA A 237 2.51 1.20 -9.32
C ALA A 237 1.00 1.15 -9.01
N ILE A 238 0.50 1.82 -7.96
CA ILE A 238 -0.90 1.77 -7.54
C ILE A 238 -1.86 2.04 -8.72
N LYS A 239 -1.61 3.11 -9.47
CA LYS A 239 -2.48 3.50 -10.58
C LYS A 239 -2.45 2.48 -11.72
N ALA A 240 -1.26 1.99 -12.06
CA ALA A 240 -1.08 1.02 -13.13
C ALA A 240 -1.77 -0.32 -12.81
N VAL A 241 -1.62 -0.82 -11.58
CA VAL A 241 -2.28 -2.05 -11.10
C VAL A 241 -3.79 -1.93 -11.17
N ASN A 242 -4.35 -0.83 -10.65
CA ASN A 242 -5.81 -0.64 -10.68
C ASN A 242 -6.35 -0.55 -12.11
N GLN A 243 -5.61 0.10 -13.01
CA GLN A 243 -5.99 0.19 -14.42
C GLN A 243 -5.92 -1.16 -15.12
N LEU A 244 -4.87 -1.95 -14.89
CA LEU A 244 -4.72 -3.29 -15.45
C LEU A 244 -5.87 -4.18 -15.00
N ARG A 245 -6.12 -4.27 -13.70
CA ARG A 245 -7.22 -5.06 -13.14
C ARG A 245 -8.58 -4.67 -13.73
N MET A 246 -8.85 -3.36 -13.83
CA MET A 246 -10.12 -2.89 -14.39
C MET A 246 -10.29 -3.29 -15.87
N ILE A 247 -9.21 -3.29 -16.66
CA ILE A 247 -9.26 -3.71 -18.06
C ILE A 247 -9.42 -5.21 -18.17
N GLU A 248 -8.73 -6.00 -17.36
CA GLU A 248 -8.88 -7.45 -17.33
C GLU A 248 -10.31 -7.86 -16.97
N ASP A 249 -10.88 -7.29 -15.90
CA ASP A 249 -12.27 -7.52 -15.51
C ASP A 249 -13.24 -7.11 -16.62
N SER A 250 -13.01 -5.95 -17.23
CA SER A 250 -13.84 -5.44 -18.34
C SER A 250 -13.76 -6.34 -19.57
N LEU A 251 -12.59 -6.87 -19.88
CA LEU A 251 -12.39 -7.79 -20.99
C LEU A 251 -13.15 -9.10 -20.77
N VAL A 252 -13.09 -9.64 -19.55
CA VAL A 252 -13.85 -10.86 -19.20
C VAL A 252 -15.34 -10.61 -19.34
N ILE A 253 -15.84 -9.51 -18.76
CA ILE A 253 -17.24 -9.13 -18.85
C ILE A 253 -17.68 -8.93 -20.32
N TYR A 254 -16.85 -8.24 -21.11
CA TYR A 254 -17.12 -8.02 -22.54
C TYR A 254 -17.19 -9.34 -23.31
N ARG A 255 -16.24 -10.25 -23.09
CA ARG A 255 -16.24 -11.57 -23.74
C ARG A 255 -17.45 -12.41 -23.33
N LEU A 256 -17.77 -12.44 -22.04
CA LEU A 256 -18.95 -13.15 -21.56
C LEU A 256 -20.25 -12.56 -22.11
N SER A 257 -20.34 -11.22 -22.21
CA SER A 257 -21.57 -10.56 -22.64
C SER A 257 -21.74 -10.46 -24.15
N ARG A 258 -20.64 -10.43 -24.91
CA ARG A 258 -20.68 -10.17 -26.37
C ARG A 258 -20.19 -11.32 -27.25
N ALA A 259 -19.37 -12.22 -26.72
CA ALA A 259 -18.86 -13.34 -27.49
C ALA A 259 -19.94 -14.31 -27.99
N PRO A 260 -20.94 -14.66 -27.19
CA PRO A 260 -22.02 -15.50 -27.69
C PRO A 260 -22.95 -14.72 -28.60
N GLU A 261 -23.38 -15.37 -29.67
CA GLU A 261 -24.45 -14.89 -30.52
C GLU A 261 -25.73 -14.73 -29.72
N ARG A 262 -26.32 -13.55 -29.75
CA ARG A 262 -27.63 -13.30 -29.13
C ARG A 262 -28.72 -13.77 -30.05
N ARG A 263 -29.71 -14.47 -29.48
CA ARG A 263 -30.86 -14.92 -30.22
C ARG A 263 -32.03 -13.95 -30.03
N ILE A 264 -32.71 -13.64 -31.11
CA ILE A 264 -33.96 -12.90 -31.09
C ILE A 264 -35.06 -13.89 -31.45
N PHE A 265 -35.95 -14.12 -30.51
CA PHE A 265 -37.12 -14.94 -30.70
C PHE A 265 -38.29 -14.04 -31.05
N TYR A 266 -38.72 -14.06 -32.29
CA TYR A 266 -39.97 -13.45 -32.70
C TYR A 266 -41.10 -14.46 -32.47
N ILE A 267 -41.93 -14.22 -31.46
CA ILE A 267 -43.02 -15.12 -31.14
C ILE A 267 -44.32 -14.58 -31.75
N ASP A 268 -44.92 -15.39 -32.61
CA ASP A 268 -46.21 -15.07 -33.16
C ASP A 268 -47.30 -15.18 -32.05
N VAL A 269 -47.89 -14.05 -31.73
CA VAL A 269 -48.99 -13.97 -30.74
C VAL A 269 -50.38 -13.89 -31.42
N GLY A 270 -50.39 -13.96 -32.77
CA GLY A 270 -51.64 -13.90 -33.51
C GLY A 270 -52.53 -12.74 -33.14
N ASN A 271 -53.85 -12.98 -33.12
CA ASN A 271 -54.88 -11.98 -32.76
C ASN A 271 -55.15 -11.90 -31.25
N LEU A 272 -54.25 -12.33 -30.38
CA LEU A 272 -54.47 -12.24 -28.93
C LEU A 272 -54.59 -10.78 -28.44
N PRO A 273 -55.51 -10.48 -27.56
CA PRO A 273 -55.56 -9.17 -26.88
C PRO A 273 -54.20 -8.86 -26.21
N LYS A 274 -53.82 -7.58 -26.23
CA LYS A 274 -52.48 -7.13 -25.76
C LYS A 274 -52.10 -7.73 -24.39
N ASN A 275 -53.00 -7.75 -23.45
CA ASN A 275 -52.72 -8.26 -22.08
C ASN A 275 -52.47 -9.78 -22.06
N LYS A 276 -53.19 -10.56 -22.90
CA LYS A 276 -52.97 -12.01 -23.01
C LYS A 276 -51.68 -12.34 -23.76
N ALA A 277 -51.33 -11.54 -24.79
CA ALA A 277 -50.10 -11.66 -25.52
C ALA A 277 -48.87 -11.39 -24.61
N GLU A 278 -48.94 -10.36 -23.78
CA GLU A 278 -47.86 -10.07 -22.81
C GLU A 278 -47.73 -11.16 -21.73
N GLN A 279 -48.87 -11.70 -21.27
CA GLN A 279 -48.89 -12.78 -20.29
C GLN A 279 -48.27 -14.06 -20.87
N TYR A 280 -48.60 -14.42 -22.09
CA TYR A 280 -48.06 -15.56 -22.83
C TYR A 280 -46.56 -15.41 -23.05
N LEU A 281 -46.10 -14.21 -23.44
CA LEU A 281 -44.68 -13.90 -23.56
C LEU A 281 -43.91 -14.07 -22.24
N ARG A 282 -44.44 -13.54 -21.15
CA ARG A 282 -43.85 -13.68 -19.79
C ARG A 282 -43.77 -15.15 -19.38
N GLU A 283 -44.76 -15.93 -19.70
CA GLU A 283 -44.76 -17.37 -19.37
C GLU A 283 -43.71 -18.13 -20.16
N VAL A 284 -43.59 -17.85 -21.47
CA VAL A 284 -42.55 -18.44 -22.32
C VAL A 284 -41.14 -17.98 -21.88
N MET A 285 -40.97 -16.68 -21.61
CA MET A 285 -39.72 -16.16 -21.08
C MET A 285 -39.35 -16.82 -19.74
N GLY A 286 -40.30 -17.01 -18.83
CA GLY A 286 -40.06 -17.64 -17.53
C GLY A 286 -39.63 -19.08 -17.62
N ARG A 287 -40.06 -19.82 -18.69
CA ARG A 287 -39.65 -21.21 -18.93
C ARG A 287 -38.24 -21.33 -19.50
N TYR A 288 -37.80 -20.36 -20.31
CA TYR A 288 -36.56 -20.47 -21.12
C TYR A 288 -35.49 -19.43 -20.76
N ARG A 289 -35.71 -18.57 -19.73
CA ARG A 289 -34.73 -17.53 -19.34
C ARG A 289 -33.72 -18.08 -18.36
N ASN A 290 -32.45 -17.98 -18.74
CA ASN A 290 -31.30 -18.34 -17.88
C ASN A 290 -30.38 -17.12 -17.74
N LYS A 291 -29.77 -16.97 -16.57
CA LYS A 291 -28.87 -15.87 -16.26
C LYS A 291 -27.57 -16.40 -15.72
N LEU A 292 -26.47 -16.08 -16.39
CA LEU A 292 -25.12 -16.26 -15.87
C LEU A 292 -24.70 -15.02 -15.07
N VAL A 293 -24.15 -15.23 -13.90
CA VAL A 293 -23.62 -14.17 -13.05
C VAL A 293 -22.13 -14.42 -12.88
N TYR A 294 -21.32 -13.43 -13.30
CA TYR A 294 -19.88 -13.41 -13.07
C TYR A 294 -19.59 -12.73 -11.73
N ASP A 295 -18.85 -13.41 -10.87
CA ASP A 295 -18.38 -12.86 -9.61
C ASP A 295 -16.94 -12.32 -9.78
N ALA A 296 -16.81 -10.99 -9.84
CA ALA A 296 -15.53 -10.32 -10.06
C ALA A 296 -14.51 -10.51 -8.91
N ASN A 297 -14.95 -10.97 -7.73
CA ASN A 297 -14.04 -11.18 -6.61
C ASN A 297 -13.38 -12.56 -6.64
N THR A 298 -14.11 -13.57 -7.11
CA THR A 298 -13.62 -14.96 -7.18
C THR A 298 -13.21 -15.39 -8.57
N GLY A 299 -13.61 -14.65 -9.61
CA GLY A 299 -13.43 -15.03 -11.00
C GLY A 299 -14.32 -16.20 -11.44
N GLU A 300 -15.24 -16.65 -10.60
CA GLU A 300 -16.12 -17.77 -10.89
C GLU A 300 -17.38 -17.33 -11.61
N ILE A 301 -17.82 -18.17 -12.55
CA ILE A 301 -19.12 -18.04 -13.20
C ILE A 301 -20.13 -18.85 -12.42
N LYS A 302 -21.07 -18.18 -11.75
CA LYS A 302 -22.17 -18.84 -11.05
C LYS A 302 -23.38 -18.93 -11.95
N ASP A 303 -23.80 -20.14 -12.23
CA ASP A 303 -25.07 -20.42 -12.92
C ASP A 303 -26.20 -20.45 -11.89
N ASP A 304 -27.10 -19.49 -11.97
CA ASP A 304 -28.19 -19.34 -10.99
C ASP A 304 -29.34 -20.31 -11.24
N LYS A 305 -29.34 -21.07 -12.34
CA LYS A 305 -30.35 -22.14 -12.64
C LYS A 305 -29.89 -23.16 -13.66
N LYS A 306 -30.48 -24.34 -13.51
CA LYS A 306 -30.28 -25.62 -14.17
C LYS A 306 -30.20 -25.69 -15.71
N PHE A 307 -30.09 -24.60 -16.43
CA PHE A 307 -30.12 -24.58 -17.88
C PHE A 307 -29.00 -23.73 -18.48
N MET A 308 -28.27 -24.31 -19.42
CA MET A 308 -27.17 -23.67 -20.14
C MET A 308 -27.72 -22.70 -21.20
N SER A 309 -28.12 -21.50 -20.86
CA SER A 309 -28.20 -20.45 -21.86
C SER A 309 -27.35 -19.28 -21.45
N MET A 310 -26.34 -19.07 -22.22
CA MET A 310 -25.47 -17.92 -22.11
C MET A 310 -26.22 -16.74 -22.72
N LEU A 311 -26.71 -15.80 -21.89
CA LEU A 311 -27.10 -14.46 -22.29
C LEU A 311 -28.57 -14.16 -22.54
N GLU A 312 -28.84 -12.87 -22.42
CA GLU A 312 -30.16 -12.30 -22.63
C GLU A 312 -30.63 -12.52 -24.06
N ASP A 313 -31.47 -13.50 -24.27
CA ASP A 313 -32.22 -13.66 -25.49
C ASP A 313 -33.33 -12.61 -25.54
N PHE A 314 -33.55 -12.02 -26.71
CA PHE A 314 -34.61 -11.05 -26.94
C PHE A 314 -35.88 -11.75 -27.39
N TRP A 315 -36.97 -11.52 -26.68
CA TRP A 315 -38.28 -12.09 -26.94
C TRP A 315 -39.21 -10.98 -27.42
N LEU A 316 -39.50 -10.96 -28.70
CA LEU A 316 -40.31 -9.90 -29.31
C LEU A 316 -41.65 -10.47 -29.81
N PRO A 317 -42.80 -9.85 -29.44
CA PRO A 317 -44.08 -10.26 -29.96
C PRO A 317 -44.22 -9.82 -31.42
N ARG A 318 -44.68 -10.70 -32.27
CA ARG A 318 -45.02 -10.42 -33.65
C ARG A 318 -46.52 -10.54 -33.82
N ARG A 319 -47.17 -9.55 -34.45
CA ARG A 319 -48.57 -9.55 -34.77
C ARG A 319 -48.78 -9.65 -36.27
N GLU A 320 -49.89 -10.19 -36.66
CA GLU A 320 -50.45 -10.40 -37.98
C GLU A 320 -49.62 -10.00 -39.22
N GLY A 321 -49.52 -10.90 -40.20
CA GLY A 321 -48.84 -10.70 -41.48
C GLY A 321 -47.42 -11.17 -41.53
N GLY A 322 -46.87 -11.72 -40.44
CA GLY A 322 -45.54 -12.24 -40.34
C GLY A 322 -45.45 -13.74 -40.63
N ARG A 323 -44.23 -14.23 -40.91
CA ARG A 323 -43.91 -15.63 -41.25
C ARG A 323 -43.95 -16.59 -40.04
N GLY A 324 -44.77 -16.40 -39.05
CA GLY A 324 -44.80 -17.23 -37.81
C GLY A 324 -43.65 -16.91 -36.84
N THR A 325 -43.39 -17.85 -35.93
CA THR A 325 -42.29 -17.73 -34.97
C THR A 325 -40.94 -17.88 -35.70
N GLU A 326 -40.08 -16.88 -35.60
CA GLU A 326 -38.76 -16.83 -36.24
C GLU A 326 -37.67 -16.62 -35.20
N ILE A 327 -36.54 -17.30 -35.38
CA ILE A 327 -35.36 -17.13 -34.56
C ILE A 327 -34.28 -16.50 -35.43
N THR A 328 -33.84 -15.32 -35.06
CA THR A 328 -32.74 -14.62 -35.72
C THR A 328 -31.58 -14.49 -34.78
N THR A 329 -30.37 -14.69 -35.25
CA THR A 329 -29.14 -14.49 -34.45
C THR A 329 -28.55 -13.13 -34.74
N LEU A 330 -28.21 -12.38 -33.67
CA LEU A 330 -27.35 -11.22 -33.79
C LEU A 330 -25.89 -11.69 -33.76
N PRO A 331 -25.07 -11.31 -34.74
CA PRO A 331 -23.68 -11.70 -34.75
C PRO A 331 -22.98 -11.27 -33.47
N GLY A 332 -22.13 -12.12 -32.97
CA GLY A 332 -21.27 -11.83 -31.80
C GLY A 332 -20.35 -10.64 -32.04
N GLY A 333 -19.74 -10.13 -31.00
CA GLY A 333 -18.78 -9.02 -31.08
C GLY A 333 -17.57 -9.39 -31.94
N GLN A 334 -17.16 -8.50 -32.85
CA GLN A 334 -15.91 -8.62 -33.59
C GLN A 334 -14.73 -8.22 -32.64
N ASN A 335 -13.51 -8.66 -32.93
CA ASN A 335 -12.28 -8.33 -32.24
C ASN A 335 -12.16 -8.90 -30.79
N LEU A 336 -12.74 -10.05 -30.53
CA LEU A 336 -12.63 -10.74 -29.24
C LEU A 336 -11.22 -11.23 -28.90
N GLY A 337 -10.30 -11.24 -29.87
CA GLY A 337 -8.92 -11.70 -29.74
C GLY A 337 -7.92 -10.58 -29.40
N GLU A 338 -8.32 -9.32 -29.44
CA GLU A 338 -7.41 -8.21 -29.18
C GLU A 338 -7.05 -8.12 -27.70
N LEU A 339 -5.75 -8.25 -27.40
CA LEU A 339 -5.16 -8.15 -26.05
C LEU A 339 -4.15 -7.01 -25.97
N GLU A 340 -4.09 -6.15 -26.97
CA GLU A 340 -3.08 -5.10 -27.04
C GLU A 340 -3.20 -4.10 -25.89
N ASP A 341 -4.41 -3.76 -25.50
CA ASP A 341 -4.66 -2.87 -24.37
C ASP A 341 -4.17 -3.49 -23.05
N VAL A 342 -4.45 -4.76 -22.81
CA VAL A 342 -3.98 -5.48 -21.62
C VAL A 342 -2.45 -5.50 -21.61
N LYS A 343 -1.80 -5.85 -22.72
CA LYS A 343 -0.33 -5.85 -22.85
C LYS A 343 0.27 -4.47 -22.63
N TYR A 344 -0.40 -3.42 -23.12
CA TYR A 344 0.03 -2.04 -22.91
C TYR A 344 0.05 -1.69 -21.42
N PHE A 345 -1.03 -1.99 -20.68
CA PHE A 345 -1.12 -1.68 -19.25
C PHE A 345 -0.21 -2.57 -18.41
N GLN A 346 -0.04 -3.84 -18.77
CA GLN A 346 0.95 -4.72 -18.15
C GLN A 346 2.38 -4.18 -18.31
N LYS A 347 2.74 -3.78 -19.55
CA LYS A 347 4.05 -3.15 -19.81
C LYS A 347 4.23 -1.83 -19.06
N LYS A 348 3.16 -1.05 -18.89
CA LYS A 348 3.15 0.18 -18.10
C LYS A 348 3.38 -0.12 -16.63
N LEU A 349 2.76 -1.18 -16.10
CA LEU A 349 2.97 -1.64 -14.72
C LEU A 349 4.43 -2.00 -14.47
N TYR A 350 5.04 -2.81 -15.32
CA TYR A 350 6.46 -3.19 -15.18
C TYR A 350 7.45 -2.02 -15.34
N LYS A 351 7.01 -0.89 -15.89
CA LYS A 351 7.83 0.33 -15.99
C LYS A 351 7.64 1.29 -14.81
N SER A 352 6.63 1.09 -13.98
CA SER A 352 6.34 1.97 -12.84
C SER A 352 7.07 1.57 -11.58
#